data_f1a931a8b8d07fc0d9807342732c5c99
#
_entry.id   f1a931a8b8d07fc0d9807342732c5c99
#
_cell.length_a   1.000
_cell.length_b   1.000
_cell.length_c   1.000
_cell.angle_alpha   90.00
_cell.angle_beta   90.00
_cell.angle_gamma   90.00
#
_symmetry.space_group_name_H-M   'P 1'
#
loop_
_entity.id
_entity.type
_entity.pdbx_description
1 polymer ?
#
loop_
_entity_poly.entity_id
_entity_poly.type
_entity_poly.pdbx_seq_one_letter_code
_entity_poly.pdbx_strand_id
1 'polypeptide(L)'
;GALFAAWPRVYAAAFSGFYVAMILVLCALFFRPLAFDYRGKIANAHWRAMWDTGLVIGSLVPPVIFGVAFGNLFLGVPFIFTPQLHVQYLGTFWQLLSPFALLCGALSLMLVILQGGVWLQLKTDGILHQRALSATRRSAMLVVLCFLLAGYWLWTGIDGYVLLSQDPNGPSNPLLKMVTTSPGAWMAHFYQSPLLLIIPLLGMIFPMLAIYACGQHRAVWGFLCASLTQACVIFTAGITLFPFVMPSSAYPLSSLTVWDSTSSQMTLSIMLVIVLIFLPIVLLYTVWSYYKMLGRINVETIRRHNHELY
;
A
#
# COMPACT_ATOMS: atom_id res chain seq x y z
N GLY A 1 -0.46 8.32 13.60
CA GLY A 1 -0.44 9.68 14.18
C GLY A 1 -0.85 10.74 13.17
N ALA A 2 -0.18 10.81 12.01
CA ALA A 2 -0.48 11.83 10.99
C ALA A 2 -1.91 11.73 10.44
N LEU A 3 -2.40 10.52 10.17
CA LEU A 3 -3.77 10.31 9.71
C LEU A 3 -4.80 10.78 10.76
N PHE A 4 -4.56 10.49 12.03
CA PHE A 4 -5.44 10.93 13.13
C PHE A 4 -5.46 12.46 13.26
N ALA A 5 -4.31 13.11 13.13
CA ALA A 5 -4.23 14.56 13.28
C ALA A 5 -4.80 15.32 12.07
N ALA A 6 -4.55 14.84 10.83
CA ALA A 6 -5.01 15.51 9.61
C ALA A 6 -6.45 15.15 9.24
N TRP A 7 -6.84 13.88 9.39
CA TRP A 7 -8.17 13.35 9.01
C TRP A 7 -8.77 12.48 10.11
N PRO A 8 -9.20 13.07 11.23
CA PRO A 8 -9.69 12.32 12.39
C PRO A 8 -10.91 11.44 12.08
N ARG A 9 -11.81 11.90 11.21
CA ARG A 9 -12.99 11.11 10.80
C ARG A 9 -12.63 9.92 9.92
N VAL A 10 -11.67 10.10 9.00
CA VAL A 10 -11.16 8.99 8.19
C VAL A 10 -10.47 7.96 9.09
N TYR A 11 -9.67 8.43 10.06
CA TYR A 11 -9.05 7.55 11.04
C TYR A 11 -10.11 6.74 11.82
N ALA A 12 -11.14 7.42 12.36
CA ALA A 12 -12.20 6.75 13.11
C ALA A 12 -12.95 5.71 12.25
N ALA A 13 -13.35 6.06 11.03
CA ALA A 13 -14.04 5.16 10.12
C ALA A 13 -13.17 3.98 9.66
N ALA A 14 -11.88 4.23 9.33
CA ALA A 14 -10.96 3.19 8.90
C ALA A 14 -10.66 2.19 10.03
N PHE A 15 -10.34 2.67 11.23
CA PHE A 15 -10.06 1.78 12.36
C PHE A 15 -11.30 1.06 12.89
N SER A 16 -12.48 1.63 12.74
CA SER A 16 -13.74 0.94 13.02
C SER A 16 -14.01 -0.16 11.98
N GLY A 17 -13.90 0.15 10.69
CA GLY A 17 -14.20 -0.77 9.60
C GLY A 17 -13.16 -1.87 9.40
N PHE A 18 -11.87 -1.55 9.50
CA PHE A 18 -10.76 -2.47 9.29
C PHE A 18 -10.15 -3.01 10.59
N TYR A 19 -10.89 -2.95 11.71
CA TYR A 19 -10.40 -3.32 13.04
C TYR A 19 -9.78 -4.74 13.07
N VAL A 20 -10.53 -5.75 12.62
CA VAL A 20 -10.06 -7.14 12.58
C VAL A 20 -8.85 -7.29 11.64
N ALA A 21 -8.89 -6.63 10.47
CA ALA A 21 -7.79 -6.65 9.51
C ALA A 21 -6.51 -6.06 10.11
N MET A 22 -6.62 -4.95 10.87
CA MET A 22 -5.48 -4.34 11.58
C MET A 22 -4.91 -5.23 12.67
N ILE A 23 -5.75 -5.91 13.45
CA ILE A 23 -5.29 -6.91 14.43
C ILE A 23 -4.53 -8.04 13.74
N LEU A 24 -5.05 -8.55 12.63
CA LEU A 24 -4.37 -9.62 11.87
C LEU A 24 -3.00 -9.17 11.36
N VAL A 25 -2.88 -7.93 10.89
CA VAL A 25 -1.58 -7.34 10.48
C VAL A 25 -0.62 -7.28 11.67
N LEU A 26 -1.07 -6.77 12.82
CA LEU A 26 -0.25 -6.67 14.03
C LEU A 26 0.20 -8.06 14.51
N CYS A 27 -0.71 -9.02 14.57
CA CYS A 27 -0.37 -10.40 14.93
C CYS A 27 0.64 -11.01 13.96
N ALA A 28 0.47 -10.82 12.65
CA ALA A 28 1.40 -11.31 11.65
C ALA A 28 2.79 -10.66 11.78
N LEU A 29 2.84 -9.35 11.99
CA LEU A 29 4.11 -8.63 12.18
C LEU A 29 4.87 -9.07 13.43
N PHE A 30 4.18 -9.55 14.46
CA PHE A 30 4.79 -10.06 15.69
C PHE A 30 5.70 -11.27 15.45
N PHE A 31 5.39 -12.08 14.44
CA PHE A 31 6.22 -13.25 14.11
C PHE A 31 7.61 -12.87 13.58
N ARG A 32 7.78 -11.67 13.00
CA ARG A 32 9.06 -11.28 12.39
C ARG A 32 10.17 -11.10 13.41
N PRO A 33 10.07 -10.21 14.44
CA PRO A 33 11.10 -10.06 15.45
C PRO A 33 11.33 -11.36 16.23
N LEU A 34 10.26 -12.06 16.61
CA LEU A 34 10.37 -13.33 17.31
C LEU A 34 11.16 -14.37 16.51
N ALA A 35 10.89 -14.46 15.21
CA ALA A 35 11.59 -15.42 14.35
C ALA A 35 13.08 -15.09 14.23
N PHE A 36 13.47 -13.83 14.14
CA PHE A 36 14.89 -13.46 14.12
C PHE A 36 15.60 -13.88 15.41
N ASP A 37 14.97 -13.69 16.58
CA ASP A 37 15.59 -14.00 17.86
C ASP A 37 15.59 -15.50 18.18
N TYR A 38 14.54 -16.24 17.82
CA TYR A 38 14.36 -17.63 18.25
C TYR A 38 14.83 -18.67 17.23
N ARG A 39 14.90 -18.33 15.94
CA ARG A 39 15.29 -19.26 14.87
C ARG A 39 16.65 -19.92 15.09
N GLY A 40 17.61 -19.17 15.63
CA GLY A 40 18.99 -19.63 15.87
C GLY A 40 19.21 -20.35 17.19
N LYS A 41 18.29 -20.27 18.16
CA LYS A 41 18.51 -20.76 19.53
C LYS A 41 18.56 -22.29 19.68
N ILE A 42 17.91 -23.01 18.79
CA ILE A 42 17.84 -24.48 18.85
C ILE A 42 18.36 -25.06 17.53
N ALA A 43 19.31 -25.99 17.60
CA ALA A 43 19.89 -26.67 16.44
C ALA A 43 18.98 -27.81 15.93
N ASN A 44 17.68 -27.53 15.73
CA ASN A 44 16.68 -28.47 15.24
C ASN A 44 16.11 -27.96 13.91
N ALA A 45 16.04 -28.83 12.90
CA ALA A 45 15.53 -28.49 11.58
C ALA A 45 14.03 -28.12 11.59
N HIS A 46 13.21 -28.84 12.38
CA HIS A 46 11.78 -28.53 12.51
C HIS A 46 11.54 -27.18 13.20
N TRP A 47 12.34 -26.86 14.21
CA TRP A 47 12.29 -25.56 14.89
C TRP A 47 12.58 -24.41 13.92
N ARG A 48 13.64 -24.54 13.12
CA ARG A 48 13.99 -23.54 12.11
C ARG A 48 12.90 -23.38 11.05
N ALA A 49 12.35 -24.50 10.54
CA ALA A 49 11.28 -24.47 9.56
C ALA A 49 10.00 -23.80 10.09
N MET A 50 9.65 -23.99 11.35
CA MET A 50 8.53 -23.32 12.00
C MET A 50 8.72 -21.80 12.02
N TRP A 51 9.89 -21.32 12.43
CA TRP A 51 10.19 -19.88 12.44
C TRP A 51 10.33 -19.29 11.04
N ASP A 52 10.85 -20.04 10.06
CA ASP A 52 10.87 -19.64 8.66
C ASP A 52 9.44 -19.44 8.12
N THR A 53 8.51 -20.33 8.49
CA THR A 53 7.09 -20.19 8.16
C THR A 53 6.49 -18.92 8.83
N GLY A 54 6.84 -18.67 10.10
CA GLY A 54 6.45 -17.44 10.80
C GLY A 54 6.94 -16.17 10.09
N LEU A 55 8.19 -16.16 9.59
CA LEU A 55 8.73 -15.05 8.77
C LEU A 55 7.94 -14.85 7.47
N VAL A 56 7.56 -15.94 6.80
CA VAL A 56 6.74 -15.88 5.58
C VAL A 56 5.37 -15.30 5.89
N ILE A 57 4.67 -15.77 6.92
CA ILE A 57 3.36 -15.25 7.33
C ILE A 57 3.46 -13.76 7.67
N GLY A 58 4.43 -13.38 8.52
CA GLY A 58 4.64 -11.99 8.93
C GLY A 58 5.01 -11.05 7.78
N SER A 59 5.50 -11.58 6.65
CA SER A 59 5.88 -10.79 5.47
C SER A 59 4.79 -10.77 4.40
N LEU A 60 3.95 -11.81 4.31
CA LEU A 60 2.92 -11.96 3.29
C LEU A 60 1.59 -11.31 3.70
N VAL A 61 1.19 -11.48 4.96
CA VAL A 61 -0.14 -11.03 5.45
C VAL A 61 -0.29 -9.51 5.37
N PRO A 62 0.65 -8.66 5.82
CA PRO A 62 0.47 -7.22 5.79
C PRO A 62 0.26 -6.64 4.37
N PRO A 63 1.08 -6.96 3.35
CA PRO A 63 0.85 -6.46 2.00
C PRO A 63 -0.50 -6.86 1.43
N VAL A 64 -0.94 -8.10 1.67
CA VAL A 64 -2.25 -8.58 1.19
C VAL A 64 -3.37 -7.77 1.85
N ILE A 65 -3.34 -7.62 3.17
CA ILE A 65 -4.38 -6.89 3.91
C ILE A 65 -4.43 -5.42 3.50
N PHE A 66 -3.28 -4.76 3.33
CA PHE A 66 -3.27 -3.38 2.84
C PHE A 66 -3.84 -3.26 1.44
N GLY A 67 -3.50 -4.17 0.53
CA GLY A 67 -4.10 -4.20 -0.80
C GLY A 67 -5.61 -4.44 -0.77
N VAL A 68 -6.08 -5.36 0.07
CA VAL A 68 -7.52 -5.62 0.29
C VAL A 68 -8.21 -4.36 0.84
N ALA A 69 -7.60 -3.66 1.78
CA ALA A 69 -8.14 -2.41 2.32
C ALA A 69 -8.30 -1.35 1.22
N PHE A 70 -7.27 -1.16 0.37
CA PHE A 70 -7.36 -0.25 -0.77
C PHE A 70 -8.44 -0.67 -1.78
N GLY A 71 -8.58 -1.97 -2.06
CA GLY A 71 -9.66 -2.48 -2.92
C GLY A 71 -11.05 -2.16 -2.37
N ASN A 72 -11.23 -2.23 -1.05
CA ASN A 72 -12.49 -1.87 -0.41
C ASN A 72 -12.78 -0.36 -0.45
N LEU A 73 -11.78 0.51 -0.57
CA LEU A 73 -12.04 1.94 -0.78
C LEU A 73 -12.74 2.18 -2.13
N PHE A 74 -12.41 1.45 -3.17
CA PHE A 74 -13.10 1.57 -4.47
C PHE A 74 -14.54 1.02 -4.44
N LEU A 75 -14.77 -0.04 -3.67
CA LEU A 75 -16.10 -0.64 -3.50
C LEU A 75 -16.99 0.18 -2.56
N GLY A 76 -16.40 1.02 -1.74
CA GLY A 76 -17.03 1.67 -0.62
C GLY A 76 -17.10 0.77 0.62
N VAL A 77 -16.80 1.35 1.77
CA VAL A 77 -16.81 0.66 3.08
C VAL A 77 -18.18 0.85 3.72
N PRO A 78 -18.83 -0.19 4.29
CA PRO A 78 -20.17 -0.08 4.83
C PRO A 78 -20.19 0.59 6.20
N PHE A 79 -20.13 1.91 6.24
CA PHE A 79 -20.29 2.73 7.44
C PHE A 79 -21.27 3.88 7.22
N ILE A 80 -21.82 4.39 8.30
CA ILE A 80 -22.68 5.57 8.31
C ILE A 80 -22.24 6.56 9.39
N PHE A 81 -22.55 7.83 9.18
CA PHE A 81 -22.51 8.84 10.23
C PHE A 81 -23.91 9.09 10.79
N THR A 82 -24.02 9.04 12.12
CA THR A 82 -25.24 9.51 12.82
C THR A 82 -25.35 11.03 12.72
N PRO A 83 -26.53 11.63 13.00
CA PRO A 83 -26.68 13.08 13.06
C PRO A 83 -25.72 13.77 14.04
N GLN A 84 -25.20 13.02 15.04
CA GLN A 84 -24.20 13.48 16.01
C GLN A 84 -22.77 13.27 15.54
N LEU A 85 -22.58 12.87 14.25
CA LEU A 85 -21.29 12.59 13.62
C LEU A 85 -20.51 11.42 14.24
N HIS A 86 -21.18 10.49 14.90
CA HIS A 86 -20.57 9.23 15.32
C HIS A 86 -20.53 8.23 14.17
N VAL A 87 -19.40 7.55 14.01
CA VAL A 87 -19.23 6.50 13.01
C VAL A 87 -19.87 5.22 13.52
N GLN A 88 -20.69 4.59 12.68
CA GLN A 88 -21.20 3.24 12.89
C GLN A 88 -20.82 2.37 11.70
N TYR A 89 -20.09 1.29 11.95
CA TYR A 89 -19.76 0.29 10.96
C TYR A 89 -20.84 -0.79 10.91
N LEU A 90 -21.40 -1.03 9.73
CA LEU A 90 -22.52 -1.94 9.52
C LEU A 90 -22.09 -3.27 8.86
N GLY A 91 -20.85 -3.36 8.44
CA GLY A 91 -20.33 -4.52 7.71
C GLY A 91 -19.79 -5.62 8.62
N THR A 92 -19.40 -6.72 7.98
CA THR A 92 -18.67 -7.83 8.59
C THR A 92 -17.27 -7.93 7.99
N PHE A 93 -16.34 -8.58 8.70
CA PHE A 93 -14.98 -8.83 8.19
C PHE A 93 -14.99 -9.57 6.85
N TRP A 94 -15.88 -10.55 6.68
CA TRP A 94 -15.95 -11.36 5.47
C TRP A 94 -16.38 -10.57 4.22
N GLN A 95 -17.15 -9.52 4.38
CA GLN A 95 -17.54 -8.63 3.28
C GLN A 95 -16.36 -7.86 2.70
N LEU A 96 -15.31 -7.64 3.51
CA LEU A 96 -14.08 -6.99 3.04
C LEU A 96 -13.25 -7.89 2.11
N LEU A 97 -13.48 -9.20 2.12
CA LEU A 97 -12.77 -10.18 1.28
C LEU A 97 -13.46 -10.40 -0.07
N SER A 98 -13.97 -9.34 -0.68
CA SER A 98 -14.56 -9.39 -2.01
C SER A 98 -13.52 -9.79 -3.08
N PRO A 99 -13.91 -10.41 -4.21
CA PRO A 99 -12.97 -10.84 -5.24
C PRO A 99 -12.12 -9.71 -5.80
N PHE A 100 -12.69 -8.50 -5.97
CA PHE A 100 -11.94 -7.32 -6.39
C PHE A 100 -10.91 -6.88 -5.35
N ALA A 101 -11.29 -6.85 -4.06
CA ALA A 101 -10.38 -6.51 -2.97
C ALA A 101 -9.24 -7.54 -2.88
N LEU A 102 -9.52 -8.83 -3.05
CA LEU A 102 -8.49 -9.87 -3.10
C LEU A 102 -7.53 -9.70 -4.29
N LEU A 103 -8.03 -9.28 -5.46
CA LEU A 103 -7.19 -8.93 -6.61
C LEU A 103 -6.25 -7.77 -6.28
N CYS A 104 -6.74 -6.73 -5.59
CA CYS A 104 -5.91 -5.61 -5.10
C CYS A 104 -4.89 -6.09 -4.05
N GLY A 105 -5.27 -7.04 -3.20
CA GLY A 105 -4.36 -7.71 -2.26
C GLY A 105 -3.23 -8.45 -2.95
N ALA A 106 -3.55 -9.21 -4.00
CA ALA A 106 -2.57 -9.90 -4.83
C ALA A 106 -1.64 -8.91 -5.56
N LEU A 107 -2.17 -7.82 -6.10
CA LEU A 107 -1.37 -6.75 -6.72
C LEU A 107 -0.37 -6.15 -5.72
N SER A 108 -0.83 -5.79 -4.52
CA SER A 108 0.02 -5.25 -3.46
C SER A 108 1.14 -6.22 -3.07
N LEU A 109 0.82 -7.51 -2.90
CA LEU A 109 1.81 -8.53 -2.61
C LEU A 109 2.86 -8.65 -3.74
N MET A 110 2.42 -8.65 -5.00
CA MET A 110 3.35 -8.75 -6.14
C MET A 110 4.25 -7.51 -6.26
N LEU A 111 3.78 -6.32 -5.93
CA LEU A 111 4.58 -5.10 -5.84
C LEU A 111 5.69 -5.21 -4.79
N VAL A 112 5.37 -5.73 -3.60
CA VAL A 112 6.36 -5.94 -2.53
C VAL A 112 7.39 -7.00 -2.93
N ILE A 113 6.96 -8.11 -3.56
CA ILE A 113 7.88 -9.15 -4.08
C ILE A 113 8.77 -8.60 -5.18
N LEU A 114 8.24 -7.78 -6.08
CA LEU A 114 9.02 -7.10 -7.13
C LEU A 114 10.12 -6.24 -6.51
N GLN A 115 9.79 -5.36 -5.57
CA GLN A 115 10.75 -4.49 -4.91
C GLN A 115 11.81 -5.27 -4.14
N GLY A 116 11.38 -6.27 -3.35
CA GLY A 116 12.27 -7.13 -2.58
C GLY A 116 13.19 -7.98 -3.47
N GLY A 117 12.67 -8.50 -4.58
CA GLY A 117 13.46 -9.27 -5.53
C GLY A 117 14.58 -8.46 -6.19
N VAL A 118 14.29 -7.20 -6.55
CA VAL A 118 15.33 -6.31 -7.10
C VAL A 118 16.32 -5.88 -6.01
N TRP A 119 15.87 -5.63 -4.77
CA TRP A 119 16.75 -5.34 -3.65
C TRP A 119 17.73 -6.49 -3.37
N LEU A 120 17.25 -7.74 -3.40
CA LEU A 120 18.11 -8.91 -3.24
C LEU A 120 19.16 -9.00 -4.33
N GLN A 121 18.83 -8.64 -5.57
CA GLN A 121 19.82 -8.61 -6.68
C GLN A 121 20.91 -7.57 -6.47
N LEU A 122 20.63 -6.45 -5.78
CA LEU A 122 21.63 -5.45 -5.41
C LEU A 122 22.59 -5.95 -4.33
N LYS A 123 22.09 -6.79 -3.42
CA LYS A 123 22.79 -7.18 -2.20
C LYS A 123 23.44 -8.56 -2.24
N THR A 124 23.03 -9.43 -3.18
CA THR A 124 23.49 -10.82 -3.21
C THR A 124 24.06 -11.21 -4.56
N ASP A 125 24.91 -12.23 -4.55
CA ASP A 125 25.52 -12.83 -5.73
C ASP A 125 25.18 -14.35 -5.84
N GLY A 126 25.52 -14.98 -6.97
CA GLY A 126 25.40 -16.42 -7.18
C GLY A 126 23.94 -16.93 -7.31
N ILE A 127 23.62 -18.03 -6.63
CA ILE A 127 22.33 -18.73 -6.74
C ILE A 127 21.16 -17.84 -6.24
N LEU A 128 21.37 -17.08 -5.17
CA LEU A 128 20.35 -16.17 -4.63
C LEU A 128 20.01 -15.07 -5.62
N HIS A 129 20.99 -14.50 -6.30
CA HIS A 129 20.78 -13.51 -7.35
C HIS A 129 19.90 -14.06 -8.50
N GLN A 130 20.18 -15.29 -8.97
CA GLN A 130 19.39 -15.92 -10.03
C GLN A 130 17.95 -16.21 -9.61
N ARG A 131 17.74 -16.69 -8.39
CA ARG A 131 16.40 -16.90 -7.81
C ARG A 131 15.64 -15.57 -7.66
N ALA A 132 16.30 -14.53 -7.19
CA ALA A 132 15.74 -13.19 -7.08
C ALA A 132 15.35 -12.63 -8.46
N LEU A 133 16.18 -12.82 -9.50
CA LEU A 133 15.86 -12.42 -10.87
C LEU A 133 14.61 -13.14 -11.40
N SER A 134 14.49 -14.44 -11.16
CA SER A 134 13.31 -15.22 -11.55
C SER A 134 12.04 -14.75 -10.82
N ALA A 135 12.14 -14.45 -9.51
CA ALA A 135 11.05 -13.90 -8.73
C ALA A 135 10.63 -12.50 -9.24
N THR A 136 11.60 -11.62 -9.51
CA THR A 136 11.36 -10.28 -10.08
C THR A 136 10.63 -10.36 -11.42
N ARG A 137 11.04 -11.25 -12.33
CA ARG A 137 10.39 -11.42 -13.65
C ARG A 137 8.93 -11.85 -13.49
N ARG A 138 8.66 -12.86 -12.65
CA ARG A 138 7.30 -13.38 -12.43
C ARG A 138 6.42 -12.34 -11.75
N SER A 139 6.92 -11.70 -10.69
CA SER A 139 6.15 -10.67 -9.97
C SER A 139 5.87 -9.44 -10.84
N ALA A 140 6.81 -8.98 -11.65
CA ALA A 140 6.58 -7.85 -12.56
C ALA A 140 5.50 -8.15 -13.61
N MET A 141 5.49 -9.35 -14.22
CA MET A 141 4.42 -9.77 -15.13
C MET A 141 3.07 -9.84 -14.43
N LEU A 142 3.03 -10.39 -13.20
CA LEU A 142 1.81 -10.47 -12.41
C LEU A 142 1.32 -9.08 -11.95
N VAL A 143 2.22 -8.14 -11.65
CA VAL A 143 1.86 -6.74 -11.36
C VAL A 143 1.12 -6.13 -12.54
N VAL A 144 1.65 -6.25 -13.76
CA VAL A 144 0.99 -5.70 -14.96
C VAL A 144 -0.35 -6.38 -15.20
N LEU A 145 -0.41 -7.71 -15.10
CA LEU A 145 -1.66 -8.46 -15.28
C LEU A 145 -2.73 -8.06 -14.25
N CYS A 146 -2.39 -8.07 -12.95
CA CYS A 146 -3.33 -7.71 -11.89
C CYS A 146 -3.76 -6.24 -11.99
N PHE A 147 -2.85 -5.34 -12.37
CA PHE A 147 -3.15 -3.92 -12.54
C PHE A 147 -4.11 -3.67 -13.72
N LEU A 148 -3.90 -4.34 -14.84
CA LEU A 148 -4.82 -4.29 -16.00
C LEU A 148 -6.20 -4.88 -15.65
N LEU A 149 -6.23 -6.04 -14.99
CA LEU A 149 -7.47 -6.66 -14.57
C LEU A 149 -8.24 -5.79 -13.58
N ALA A 150 -7.54 -5.20 -12.60
CA ALA A 150 -8.16 -4.30 -11.63
C ALA A 150 -8.71 -3.03 -12.32
N GLY A 151 -7.95 -2.43 -13.23
CA GLY A 151 -8.40 -1.26 -14.00
C GLY A 151 -9.60 -1.57 -14.88
N TYR A 152 -9.60 -2.70 -15.60
CA TYR A 152 -10.72 -3.15 -16.42
C TYR A 152 -11.97 -3.40 -15.56
N TRP A 153 -11.82 -4.09 -14.44
CA TRP A 153 -12.94 -4.38 -13.53
C TRP A 153 -13.51 -3.10 -12.90
N LEU A 154 -12.64 -2.16 -12.54
CA LEU A 154 -13.04 -0.88 -11.99
C LEU A 154 -13.84 -0.05 -13.04
N TRP A 155 -13.45 -0.15 -14.32
CA TRP A 155 -14.14 0.55 -15.39
C TRP A 155 -15.52 -0.02 -15.72
N THR A 156 -15.67 -1.36 -15.74
CA THR A 156 -16.87 -2.03 -16.27
C THR A 156 -17.81 -2.55 -15.19
N GLY A 157 -17.30 -2.86 -14.00
CA GLY A 157 -18.05 -3.66 -13.01
C GLY A 157 -18.22 -3.00 -11.64
N ILE A 158 -17.67 -1.79 -11.43
CA ILE A 158 -17.75 -1.11 -10.13
C ILE A 158 -18.26 0.31 -10.34
N ASP A 159 -19.41 0.61 -9.72
CA ASP A 159 -19.97 1.95 -9.74
C ASP A 159 -19.09 2.91 -8.96
N GLY A 160 -18.76 4.03 -9.59
CA GLY A 160 -17.99 5.10 -8.96
C GLY A 160 -18.88 6.08 -8.22
N TYR A 161 -18.28 6.81 -7.28
CA TYR A 161 -18.93 7.87 -6.52
C TYR A 161 -18.76 9.21 -7.21
N VAL A 162 -19.85 9.98 -7.31
CA VAL A 162 -19.89 11.30 -7.93
C VAL A 162 -20.32 12.32 -6.88
N LEU A 163 -19.52 13.35 -6.70
CA LEU A 163 -19.83 14.49 -5.86
C LEU A 163 -20.65 15.50 -6.68
N LEU A 164 -21.92 15.68 -6.33
CA LEU A 164 -22.83 16.60 -7.02
C LEU A 164 -22.72 18.03 -6.48
N SER A 165 -22.63 18.17 -5.15
CA SER A 165 -22.50 19.48 -4.52
C SER A 165 -21.75 19.36 -3.21
N GLN A 166 -20.78 20.24 -3.01
CA GLN A 166 -20.06 20.43 -1.75
C GLN A 166 -19.45 21.82 -1.74
N ASP A 167 -19.51 22.50 -0.59
CA ASP A 167 -18.76 23.73 -0.37
C ASP A 167 -17.36 23.38 0.17
N PRO A 168 -16.26 23.63 -0.59
CA PRO A 168 -14.90 23.35 -0.11
C PRO A 168 -14.50 24.18 1.10
N ASN A 169 -15.11 25.36 1.31
CA ASN A 169 -14.86 26.26 2.43
C ASN A 169 -15.89 26.12 3.56
N GLY A 170 -16.84 25.20 3.40
CA GLY A 170 -17.89 24.95 4.39
C GLY A 170 -17.38 24.25 5.64
N PRO A 171 -18.26 24.05 6.63
CA PRO A 171 -17.90 23.34 7.85
C PRO A 171 -17.51 21.88 7.51
N SER A 172 -16.53 21.35 8.25
CA SER A 172 -16.10 19.95 8.13
C SER A 172 -17.20 18.99 8.63
N ASN A 173 -18.28 18.85 7.82
CA ASN A 173 -19.42 17.97 8.10
C ASN A 173 -19.74 17.12 6.85
N PRO A 174 -19.53 15.80 6.89
CA PRO A 174 -19.77 14.93 5.76
C PRO A 174 -21.23 14.82 5.32
N LEU A 175 -22.18 15.21 6.16
CA LEU A 175 -23.62 15.12 5.86
C LEU A 175 -24.16 16.30 5.05
N LEU A 176 -23.37 17.36 4.82
CA LEU A 176 -23.79 18.58 4.12
C LEU A 176 -23.50 18.57 2.60
N LYS A 177 -23.25 17.42 2.01
CA LYS A 177 -22.98 17.28 0.58
C LYS A 177 -23.99 16.34 -0.09
N MET A 178 -24.01 16.38 -1.42
CA MET A 178 -24.77 15.42 -2.22
C MET A 178 -23.81 14.50 -2.98
N VAL A 179 -23.95 13.20 -2.78
CA VAL A 179 -23.16 12.15 -3.45
C VAL A 179 -24.11 11.14 -4.07
N THR A 180 -23.82 10.75 -5.29
CA THR A 180 -24.50 9.66 -5.99
C THR A 180 -23.48 8.66 -6.52
N THR A 181 -23.94 7.50 -6.96
CA THR A 181 -23.12 6.50 -7.63
C THR A 181 -23.50 6.43 -9.09
N SER A 182 -22.53 6.24 -9.98
CA SER A 182 -22.76 5.98 -11.38
C SER A 182 -21.72 5.06 -11.99
N PRO A 183 -22.10 4.24 -13.01
CA PRO A 183 -21.17 3.37 -13.70
C PRO A 183 -20.02 4.18 -14.34
N GLY A 184 -18.78 3.69 -14.20
CA GLY A 184 -17.61 4.30 -14.82
C GLY A 184 -17.17 5.65 -14.23
N ALA A 185 -17.79 6.14 -13.16
CA ALA A 185 -17.45 7.44 -12.56
C ALA A 185 -16.00 7.50 -12.04
N TRP A 186 -15.43 6.38 -11.66
CA TRP A 186 -14.01 6.30 -11.28
C TRP A 186 -13.04 6.72 -12.38
N MET A 187 -13.46 6.67 -13.64
CA MET A 187 -12.63 7.08 -14.79
C MET A 187 -12.84 8.54 -15.20
N ALA A 188 -13.73 9.27 -14.54
CA ALA A 188 -14.11 10.64 -14.94
C ALA A 188 -12.91 11.60 -15.05
N HIS A 189 -11.94 11.52 -14.12
CA HIS A 189 -10.74 12.36 -14.15
C HIS A 189 -9.85 12.11 -15.36
N PHE A 190 -9.76 10.86 -15.81
CA PHE A 190 -8.98 10.47 -16.98
C PHE A 190 -9.65 10.94 -18.29
N TYR A 191 -10.99 10.98 -18.33
CA TYR A 191 -11.71 11.55 -19.47
C TYR A 191 -11.60 13.07 -19.52
N GLN A 192 -11.67 13.75 -18.36
CA GLN A 192 -11.53 15.21 -18.28
C GLN A 192 -10.10 15.68 -18.59
N SER A 193 -9.10 14.92 -18.19
CA SER A 193 -7.70 15.25 -18.36
C SER A 193 -6.91 14.04 -18.86
N PRO A 194 -6.88 13.78 -20.19
CA PRO A 194 -6.21 12.61 -20.78
C PRO A 194 -4.72 12.49 -20.42
N LEU A 195 -4.07 13.61 -20.07
CA LEU A 195 -2.67 13.62 -19.62
C LEU A 195 -2.45 12.76 -18.37
N LEU A 196 -3.45 12.61 -17.52
CA LEU A 196 -3.38 11.75 -16.32
C LEU A 196 -3.22 10.26 -16.66
N LEU A 197 -3.60 9.82 -17.87
CA LEU A 197 -3.38 8.46 -18.34
C LEU A 197 -1.89 8.08 -18.46
N ILE A 198 -1.00 9.06 -18.50
CA ILE A 198 0.45 8.80 -18.48
C ILE A 198 0.83 8.03 -17.21
N ILE A 199 0.21 8.31 -16.06
CA ILE A 199 0.57 7.70 -14.77
C ILE A 199 0.30 6.19 -14.76
N PRO A 200 -0.91 5.69 -15.06
CA PRO A 200 -1.15 4.25 -15.14
C PRO A 200 -0.36 3.57 -16.26
N LEU A 201 -0.12 4.24 -17.40
CA LEU A 201 0.73 3.71 -18.46
C LEU A 201 2.17 3.51 -17.98
N LEU A 202 2.75 4.49 -17.29
CA LEU A 202 4.07 4.37 -16.69
C LEU A 202 4.11 3.26 -15.63
N GLY A 203 3.02 3.08 -14.87
CA GLY A 203 2.84 1.98 -13.92
C GLY A 203 2.94 0.58 -14.56
N MET A 204 2.63 0.45 -15.87
CA MET A 204 2.78 -0.78 -16.65
C MET A 204 4.16 -0.89 -17.33
N ILE A 205 4.73 0.24 -17.75
CA ILE A 205 6.02 0.27 -18.45
C ILE A 205 7.18 0.02 -17.48
N PHE A 206 7.18 0.64 -16.31
CA PHE A 206 8.29 0.53 -15.36
C PHE A 206 8.57 -0.90 -14.87
N PRO A 207 7.57 -1.79 -14.59
CA PRO A 207 7.88 -3.18 -14.26
C PRO A 207 8.61 -3.91 -15.38
N MET A 208 8.29 -3.62 -16.64
CA MET A 208 8.97 -4.20 -17.80
C MET A 208 10.40 -3.69 -17.92
N LEU A 209 10.61 -2.39 -17.71
CA LEU A 209 11.95 -1.80 -17.65
C LEU A 209 12.77 -2.35 -16.47
N ALA A 210 12.14 -2.65 -15.33
CA ALA A 210 12.80 -3.30 -14.21
C ALA A 210 13.32 -4.71 -14.59
N ILE A 211 12.50 -5.51 -15.28
CA ILE A 211 12.94 -6.83 -15.81
C ILE A 211 14.13 -6.67 -16.74
N TYR A 212 14.06 -5.72 -17.68
CA TYR A 212 15.13 -5.47 -18.64
C TYR A 212 16.42 -5.04 -17.96
N ALA A 213 16.35 -4.05 -17.06
CA ALA A 213 17.51 -3.53 -16.33
C ALA A 213 18.18 -4.63 -15.47
N CYS A 214 17.37 -5.43 -14.76
CA CYS A 214 17.88 -6.56 -13.97
C CYS A 214 18.53 -7.64 -14.85
N GLY A 215 18.00 -7.89 -16.04
CA GLY A 215 18.59 -8.81 -17.01
C GLY A 215 19.94 -8.36 -17.55
N GLN A 216 20.19 -7.05 -17.59
CA GLN A 216 21.46 -6.42 -17.99
C GLN A 216 22.44 -6.22 -16.80
N HIS A 217 22.22 -6.86 -15.67
CA HIS A 217 22.98 -6.69 -14.42
C HIS A 217 23.01 -5.24 -13.89
N ARG A 218 22.07 -4.38 -14.31
CA ARG A 218 21.92 -3.00 -13.85
C ARG A 218 20.87 -2.91 -12.74
N ALA A 219 21.09 -3.61 -11.63
CA ALA A 219 20.11 -3.76 -10.56
C ALA A 219 19.70 -2.42 -9.89
N VAL A 220 20.56 -1.38 -9.91
CA VAL A 220 20.23 -0.03 -9.43
C VAL A 220 19.07 0.58 -10.23
N TRP A 221 19.18 0.52 -11.57
CA TRP A 221 18.10 0.99 -12.46
C TRP A 221 16.83 0.15 -12.29
N GLY A 222 16.98 -1.16 -12.10
CA GLY A 222 15.88 -2.05 -11.75
C GLY A 222 15.15 -1.59 -10.48
N PHE A 223 15.91 -1.22 -9.45
CA PHE A 223 15.35 -0.73 -8.18
C PHE A 223 14.59 0.59 -8.35
N LEU A 224 15.14 1.54 -9.08
CA LEU A 224 14.44 2.80 -9.39
C LEU A 224 13.15 2.55 -10.17
N CYS A 225 13.18 1.69 -11.19
CA CYS A 225 11.98 1.33 -11.95
C CYS A 225 10.93 0.64 -11.09
N ALA A 226 11.33 -0.29 -10.21
CA ALA A 226 10.39 -0.94 -9.28
C ALA A 226 9.77 0.05 -8.29
N SER A 227 10.55 1.01 -7.77
CA SER A 227 10.04 2.07 -6.88
C SER A 227 9.08 3.01 -7.62
N LEU A 228 9.40 3.39 -8.86
CA LEU A 228 8.51 4.19 -9.71
C LEU A 228 7.23 3.44 -10.06
N THR A 229 7.28 2.11 -10.24
CA THR A 229 6.08 1.29 -10.43
C THR A 229 5.12 1.44 -9.23
N GLN A 230 5.64 1.30 -8.01
CA GLN A 230 4.82 1.46 -6.79
C GLN A 230 4.23 2.87 -6.69
N ALA A 231 5.03 3.89 -6.96
CA ALA A 231 4.57 5.27 -6.96
C ALA A 231 3.44 5.47 -7.99
N CYS A 232 3.61 4.99 -9.22
CA CYS A 232 2.58 5.12 -10.28
C CYS A 232 1.28 4.38 -9.91
N VAL A 233 1.35 3.19 -9.33
CA VAL A 233 0.15 2.45 -8.88
C VAL A 233 -0.59 3.21 -7.78
N ILE A 234 0.14 3.74 -6.79
CA ILE A 234 -0.45 4.52 -5.69
C ILE A 234 -1.05 5.82 -6.21
N PHE A 235 -0.36 6.56 -7.08
CA PHE A 235 -0.88 7.78 -7.67
C PHE A 235 -2.10 7.53 -8.56
N THR A 236 -2.12 6.43 -9.32
CA THR A 236 -3.30 6.04 -10.11
C THR A 236 -4.49 5.81 -9.19
N ALA A 237 -4.31 5.06 -8.09
CA ALA A 237 -5.37 4.84 -7.11
C ALA A 237 -5.84 6.15 -6.46
N GLY A 238 -4.92 7.04 -6.10
CA GLY A 238 -5.25 8.35 -5.52
C GLY A 238 -6.03 9.25 -6.47
N ILE A 239 -5.63 9.34 -7.74
CA ILE A 239 -6.33 10.13 -8.77
C ILE A 239 -7.72 9.58 -9.02
N THR A 240 -7.84 8.26 -9.08
CA THR A 240 -9.12 7.59 -9.30
C THR A 240 -10.10 7.85 -8.15
N LEU A 241 -9.63 7.78 -6.90
CA LEU A 241 -10.47 8.01 -5.71
C LEU A 241 -10.80 9.49 -5.47
N PHE A 242 -9.97 10.41 -5.94
CA PHE A 242 -10.19 11.84 -5.70
C PHE A 242 -11.60 12.28 -6.16
N PRO A 243 -12.33 13.11 -5.39
CA PRO A 243 -11.98 13.76 -4.13
C PRO A 243 -12.29 12.92 -2.87
N PHE A 244 -12.74 11.68 -3.04
CA PHE A 244 -13.08 10.83 -1.93
C PHE A 244 -11.82 10.24 -1.27
N VAL A 245 -11.81 10.25 0.06
CA VAL A 245 -10.79 9.58 0.87
C VAL A 245 -11.30 8.22 1.34
N MET A 246 -12.59 8.14 1.70
CA MET A 246 -13.23 6.92 2.14
C MET A 246 -14.71 6.92 1.76
N PRO A 247 -15.08 6.35 0.62
CA PRO A 247 -16.47 6.19 0.19
C PRO A 247 -17.25 5.25 1.11
N SER A 248 -18.54 5.54 1.30
CA SER A 248 -19.47 4.69 2.05
C SER A 248 -20.43 3.97 1.11
N SER A 249 -20.44 2.63 1.17
CA SER A 249 -21.39 1.80 0.43
C SER A 249 -22.76 1.68 1.11
N ALA A 250 -22.82 1.88 2.42
CA ALA A 250 -24.08 1.80 3.15
C ALA A 250 -24.93 3.05 2.94
N TYR A 251 -24.31 4.23 2.91
CA TYR A 251 -24.99 5.50 2.69
C TYR A 251 -24.05 6.48 1.98
N PRO A 252 -24.21 6.71 0.67
CA PRO A 252 -23.29 7.52 -0.12
C PRO A 252 -23.03 8.93 0.44
N LEU A 253 -24.03 9.55 1.07
CA LEU A 253 -23.87 10.85 1.73
C LEU A 253 -22.88 10.82 2.92
N SER A 254 -22.67 9.67 3.55
CA SER A 254 -21.67 9.49 4.62
C SER A 254 -20.23 9.33 4.08
N SER A 255 -20.03 9.28 2.77
CA SER A 255 -18.70 9.19 2.18
C SER A 255 -17.83 10.36 2.63
N LEU A 256 -16.55 10.10 2.90
CA LEU A 256 -15.60 11.12 3.35
C LEU A 256 -14.79 11.65 2.16
N THR A 257 -14.78 12.97 2.02
CA THR A 257 -13.98 13.69 1.02
C THR A 257 -12.78 14.40 1.66
N VAL A 258 -11.87 14.90 0.84
CA VAL A 258 -10.70 15.65 1.31
C VAL A 258 -11.10 16.88 2.12
N TRP A 259 -12.24 17.55 1.76
CA TRP A 259 -12.64 18.81 2.38
C TRP A 259 -13.42 18.65 3.68
N ASP A 260 -14.29 17.65 3.80
CA ASP A 260 -15.18 17.47 4.94
C ASP A 260 -14.63 16.57 6.06
N SER A 261 -13.50 15.92 5.82
CA SER A 261 -12.88 15.01 6.77
C SER A 261 -11.61 15.56 7.42
N THR A 262 -11.17 16.75 7.00
CA THR A 262 -9.97 17.40 7.52
C THR A 262 -10.15 17.96 8.92
N SER A 263 -9.04 18.08 9.62
CA SER A 263 -8.92 18.77 10.90
C SER A 263 -8.97 20.30 10.72
N SER A 264 -8.90 21.05 11.82
CA SER A 264 -8.89 22.52 11.78
C SER A 264 -7.67 23.06 11.04
N GLN A 265 -7.80 24.25 10.45
CA GLN A 265 -6.70 24.94 9.77
C GLN A 265 -5.48 25.14 10.69
N MET A 266 -5.71 25.43 11.96
CA MET A 266 -4.64 25.57 12.95
C MET A 266 -3.85 24.27 13.12
N THR A 267 -4.55 23.13 13.26
CA THR A 267 -3.92 21.80 13.39
C THR A 267 -3.10 21.46 12.13
N LEU A 268 -3.66 21.71 10.94
CA LEU A 268 -2.95 21.45 9.68
C LEU A 268 -1.71 22.33 9.51
N SER A 269 -1.78 23.61 9.95
CA SER A 269 -0.63 24.52 9.92
C SER A 269 0.48 24.07 10.87
N ILE A 270 0.14 23.65 12.09
CA ILE A 270 1.11 23.09 13.04
C ILE A 270 1.75 21.82 12.46
N MET A 271 0.94 20.92 11.88
CA MET A 271 1.45 19.71 11.24
C MET A 271 2.41 20.02 10.10
N LEU A 272 2.10 21.02 9.27
CA LEU A 272 2.98 21.42 8.17
C LEU A 272 4.36 21.83 8.69
N VAL A 273 4.41 22.67 9.74
CA VAL A 273 5.68 23.10 10.37
C VAL A 273 6.45 21.89 10.90
N ILE A 274 5.77 20.98 11.62
CA ILE A 274 6.39 19.77 12.16
C ILE A 274 6.97 18.90 11.05
N VAL A 275 6.20 18.67 9.97
CA VAL A 275 6.66 17.87 8.83
C VAL A 275 7.86 18.51 8.14
N LEU A 276 7.85 19.83 7.93
CA LEU A 276 8.96 20.55 7.31
C LEU A 276 10.28 20.46 8.13
N ILE A 277 10.19 20.33 9.45
CA ILE A 277 11.36 20.17 10.33
C ILE A 277 11.80 18.70 10.40
N PHE A 278 10.88 17.79 10.70
CA PHE A 278 11.24 16.40 10.99
C PHE A 278 11.46 15.54 9.74
N LEU A 279 10.75 15.81 8.64
CA LEU A 279 10.91 15.03 7.41
C LEU A 279 12.34 15.07 6.86
N PRO A 280 13.02 16.23 6.74
CA PRO A 280 14.43 16.28 6.34
C PRO A 280 15.34 15.49 7.29
N ILE A 281 15.12 15.56 8.59
CA ILE A 281 15.91 14.82 9.59
C ILE A 281 15.78 13.32 9.39
N VAL A 282 14.54 12.84 9.22
CA VAL A 282 14.26 11.40 8.97
C VAL A 282 14.86 10.96 7.64
N LEU A 283 14.75 11.77 6.58
CA LEU A 283 15.35 11.47 5.29
C LEU A 283 16.87 11.37 5.36
N LEU A 284 17.53 12.32 6.03
CA LEU A 284 18.99 12.30 6.24
C LEU A 284 19.43 11.07 7.02
N TYR A 285 18.74 10.73 8.12
CA TYR A 285 19.01 9.53 8.90
C TYR A 285 18.83 8.27 8.05
N THR A 286 17.74 8.19 7.28
CA THR A 286 17.45 7.04 6.41
C THR A 286 18.52 6.88 5.34
N VAL A 287 18.89 7.95 4.63
CA VAL A 287 19.97 7.94 3.64
C VAL A 287 21.29 7.51 4.27
N TRP A 288 21.63 8.03 5.43
CA TRP A 288 22.85 7.65 6.17
C TRP A 288 22.84 6.17 6.55
N SER A 289 21.70 5.65 7.04
CA SER A 289 21.57 4.22 7.38
C SER A 289 21.78 3.34 6.15
N TYR A 290 21.13 3.65 5.02
CA TYR A 290 21.33 2.92 3.78
C TYR A 290 22.77 3.03 3.26
N TYR A 291 23.41 4.19 3.39
CA TYR A 291 24.81 4.38 3.02
C TYR A 291 25.74 3.48 3.84
N LYS A 292 25.53 3.36 5.16
CA LYS A 292 26.29 2.45 6.02
C LYS A 292 26.07 0.97 5.67
N MET A 293 24.91 0.63 5.16
CA MET A 293 24.56 -0.73 4.72
C MET A 293 24.97 -0.99 3.25
N LEU A 294 25.66 -0.07 2.57
CA LEU A 294 26.16 -0.30 1.22
C LEU A 294 27.18 -1.43 1.22
N GLY A 295 27.06 -2.35 0.26
CA GLY A 295 27.93 -3.50 0.08
C GLY A 295 27.16 -4.75 -0.35
N ARG A 296 27.83 -5.68 -0.99
CA ARG A 296 27.28 -6.99 -1.32
C ARG A 296 27.65 -7.98 -0.23
N ILE A 297 26.71 -8.82 0.13
CA ILE A 297 26.93 -9.89 1.10
C ILE A 297 27.37 -11.13 0.33
N ASN A 298 28.65 -11.48 0.47
CA ASN A 298 29.25 -12.67 -0.12
C ASN A 298 29.29 -13.81 0.90
N VAL A 299 29.30 -15.06 0.41
CA VAL A 299 29.40 -16.26 1.26
C VAL A 299 30.61 -16.20 2.19
N GLU A 300 31.70 -15.61 1.71
CA GLU A 300 32.96 -15.44 2.47
C GLU A 300 32.78 -14.47 3.64
N THR A 301 32.04 -13.38 3.44
CA THR A 301 31.67 -12.41 4.48
C THR A 301 30.83 -13.07 5.59
N ILE A 302 29.85 -13.91 5.20
CA ILE A 302 29.02 -14.65 6.15
C ILE A 302 29.88 -15.65 6.95
N ARG A 303 30.83 -16.34 6.32
CA ARG A 303 31.71 -17.29 7.00
C ARG A 303 32.66 -16.63 7.97
N ARG A 304 33.19 -15.45 7.66
CA ARG A 304 34.10 -14.67 8.53
C ARG A 304 33.40 -14.12 9.78
N HIS A 305 32.14 -13.73 9.65
CA HIS A 305 31.35 -13.08 10.72
C HIS A 305 30.29 -14.02 11.35
N ASN A 306 30.45 -15.32 11.20
CA ASN A 306 29.44 -16.31 11.62
C ASN A 306 29.12 -16.26 13.15
N HIS A 307 30.01 -15.66 13.97
CA HIS A 307 29.82 -15.47 15.41
C HIS A 307 29.22 -14.10 15.77
N GLU A 308 29.19 -13.14 14.84
CA GLU A 308 28.68 -11.77 15.07
C GLU A 308 27.30 -11.55 14.45
N LEU A 309 26.85 -12.45 13.60
CA LEU A 309 25.59 -12.31 12.85
C LEU A 309 24.38 -12.93 13.53
N TYR A 310 24.57 -13.68 14.65
CA TYR A 310 23.49 -14.27 15.44
C TYR A 310 23.92 -14.44 16.89
#